data_4757ea694baa75d51827e7009ad88e1b
#
_entry.id   4757ea694baa75d51827e7009ad88e1b
#
_cell.length_a   1.000
_cell.length_b   1.000
_cell.length_c   1.000
_cell.angle_alpha   90.00
_cell.angle_beta   90.00
_cell.angle_gamma   90.00
#
_symmetry.space_group_name_H-M   'P 1'
#
loop_
_entity.id
_entity.type
_entity.pdbx_description
1 polymer ?
#
loop_
_entity_poly.entity_id
_entity_poly.type
_entity_poly.pdbx_seq_one_letter_code
_entity_poly.pdbx_strand_id
1 'polypeptide(L)'
;MLNASDIMTTEVMTVKEETPLKELAEIFYENRINGVPVVDDEGLLIGIICESDLIRKDKKLHIPTVVALFDAVFYLESSKNIEKEIKQISATTVSDLFTREVVTVDEKTAIDEIATIMTQKKIYTIPVMDGERLVGIVGKGDVIRTFIS
;
A
#
# COMPACT_ATOMS: atom_id res chain seq x y z
N MET A 1 21.93 -6.01 17.26
CA MET A 1 20.94 -4.98 16.81
C MET A 1 19.93 -5.61 15.88
N LEU A 2 18.66 -5.24 16.04
CA LEU A 2 17.61 -5.74 15.17
C LEU A 2 17.76 -5.20 13.74
N ASN A 3 17.43 -6.02 12.78
CA ASN A 3 17.44 -5.67 11.36
C ASN A 3 16.07 -5.95 10.71
N ALA A 4 15.95 -5.68 9.42
CA ALA A 4 14.69 -5.84 8.70
C ALA A 4 14.12 -7.26 8.84
N SER A 5 14.97 -8.28 8.71
CA SER A 5 14.49 -9.67 8.80
C SER A 5 13.93 -10.03 10.17
N ASP A 6 14.35 -9.34 11.23
CA ASP A 6 13.86 -9.59 12.58
C ASP A 6 12.45 -9.04 12.81
N ILE A 7 12.05 -8.02 12.07
CA ILE A 7 10.79 -7.31 12.30
C ILE A 7 9.80 -7.37 11.13
N MET A 8 10.23 -7.77 9.95
CA MET A 8 9.39 -7.79 8.76
C MET A 8 8.27 -8.82 8.84
N THR A 9 7.19 -8.55 8.12
CA THR A 9 6.15 -9.54 7.84
C THR A 9 6.56 -10.30 6.58
N THR A 10 6.61 -11.63 6.68
CA THR A 10 7.04 -12.49 5.57
C THR A 10 5.89 -12.94 4.67
N GLU A 11 4.67 -12.97 5.19
CA GLU A 11 3.49 -13.22 4.39
C GLU A 11 3.03 -11.91 3.73
N VAL A 12 3.70 -11.53 2.65
CA VAL A 12 3.48 -10.25 1.99
C VAL A 12 2.27 -10.34 1.08
N MET A 13 1.29 -9.46 1.32
CA MET A 13 0.19 -9.26 0.39
C MET A 13 0.69 -8.39 -0.74
N THR A 14 0.47 -8.81 -1.97
CA THR A 14 0.87 -8.08 -3.17
C THR A 14 -0.32 -7.88 -4.08
N VAL A 15 -0.23 -6.89 -4.95
CA VAL A 15 -1.22 -6.65 -6.00
C VAL A 15 -0.51 -6.53 -7.34
N LYS A 16 -1.27 -6.59 -8.42
CA LYS A 16 -0.76 -6.43 -9.79
C LYS A 16 -1.30 -5.13 -10.38
N GLU A 17 -0.75 -4.72 -11.52
CA GLU A 17 -1.19 -3.50 -12.20
C GLU A 17 -2.68 -3.54 -12.56
N GLU A 18 -3.20 -4.69 -12.93
CA GLU A 18 -4.60 -4.87 -13.30
C GLU A 18 -5.55 -5.07 -12.13
N THR A 19 -5.05 -5.11 -10.90
CA THR A 19 -5.91 -5.26 -9.71
C THR A 19 -6.89 -4.09 -9.63
N PRO A 20 -8.21 -4.38 -9.54
CA PRO A 20 -9.21 -3.31 -9.42
C PRO A 20 -9.06 -2.54 -8.11
N LEU A 21 -9.35 -1.25 -8.16
CA LEU A 21 -9.27 -0.38 -6.99
C LEU A 21 -10.15 -0.88 -5.84
N LYS A 22 -11.31 -1.42 -6.14
CA LYS A 22 -12.20 -1.98 -5.12
C LYS A 22 -11.52 -3.10 -4.32
N GLU A 23 -10.83 -4.01 -5.02
CA GLU A 23 -10.10 -5.10 -4.38
C GLU A 23 -8.96 -4.55 -3.51
N LEU A 24 -8.25 -3.56 -4.01
CA LEU A 24 -7.19 -2.89 -3.24
C LEU A 24 -7.75 -2.26 -1.96
N ALA A 25 -8.86 -1.56 -2.06
CA ALA A 25 -9.49 -0.93 -0.91
C ALA A 25 -9.92 -1.97 0.14
N GLU A 26 -10.44 -3.10 -0.30
CA GLU A 26 -10.79 -4.21 0.58
C GLU A 26 -9.55 -4.76 1.31
N ILE A 27 -8.43 -4.90 0.58
CA ILE A 27 -7.17 -5.35 1.17
C ILE A 27 -6.71 -4.40 2.28
N PHE A 28 -6.71 -3.11 2.02
CA PHE A 28 -6.32 -2.12 3.02
C PHE A 28 -7.21 -2.15 4.26
N TYR A 29 -8.50 -2.20 4.03
CA TYR A 29 -9.50 -2.16 5.11
C TYR A 29 -9.47 -3.43 5.97
N GLU A 30 -9.51 -4.59 5.34
CA GLU A 30 -9.58 -5.88 6.06
C GLU A 30 -8.31 -6.22 6.81
N ASN A 31 -7.16 -5.81 6.28
CA ASN A 31 -5.87 -6.14 6.88
C ASN A 31 -5.26 -5.00 7.69
N ARG A 32 -5.93 -3.85 7.72
CA ARG A 32 -5.48 -2.65 8.44
C ARG A 32 -4.05 -2.26 8.08
N ILE A 33 -3.73 -2.33 6.82
CA ILE A 33 -2.44 -1.94 6.26
C ILE A 33 -2.62 -0.70 5.41
N ASN A 34 -1.55 0.07 5.22
CA ASN A 34 -1.60 1.33 4.50
C ASN A 34 -0.81 1.33 3.20
N GLY A 35 -0.20 0.23 2.85
CA GLY A 35 0.55 0.10 1.60
C GLY A 35 0.77 -1.36 1.24
N VAL A 36 0.84 -1.64 -0.07
CA VAL A 36 1.14 -2.98 -0.58
C VAL A 36 2.08 -2.87 -1.78
N PRO A 37 3.01 -3.81 -1.91
CA PRO A 37 3.85 -3.88 -3.11
C PRO A 37 3.04 -4.25 -4.34
N VAL A 38 3.43 -3.66 -5.47
CA VAL A 38 2.90 -4.01 -6.79
C VAL A 38 3.94 -4.88 -7.49
N VAL A 39 3.53 -6.04 -7.94
CA VAL A 39 4.42 -7.00 -8.62
C VAL A 39 3.90 -7.30 -10.02
N ASP A 40 4.81 -7.78 -10.87
CA ASP A 40 4.44 -8.25 -12.21
C ASP A 40 4.00 -9.72 -12.18
N ASP A 41 3.71 -10.29 -13.35
CA ASP A 41 3.26 -11.69 -13.45
C ASP A 41 4.32 -12.71 -13.04
N GLU A 42 5.58 -12.29 -12.99
CA GLU A 42 6.69 -13.13 -12.52
C GLU A 42 6.97 -12.96 -11.02
N GLY A 43 6.21 -12.08 -10.36
CA GLY A 43 6.38 -11.80 -8.94
C GLY A 43 7.45 -10.77 -8.62
N LEU A 44 8.01 -10.10 -9.62
CA LEU A 44 9.02 -9.07 -9.41
C LEU A 44 8.39 -7.75 -8.99
N LEU A 45 9.02 -7.08 -8.04
CA LEU A 45 8.55 -5.79 -7.54
C LEU A 45 8.68 -4.72 -8.61
N ILE A 46 7.56 -4.05 -8.95
CA ILE A 46 7.53 -2.97 -9.93
C ILE A 46 7.08 -1.64 -9.36
N GLY A 47 6.58 -1.63 -8.14
CA GLY A 47 6.11 -0.40 -7.51
C GLY A 47 5.49 -0.65 -6.16
N ILE A 48 4.90 0.41 -5.63
CA ILE A 48 4.16 0.35 -4.37
C ILE A 48 2.91 1.21 -4.50
N ILE A 49 1.84 0.81 -3.84
CA ILE A 49 0.65 1.63 -3.73
C ILE A 49 0.24 1.75 -2.27
N CYS A 50 0.01 2.99 -1.84
CA CYS A 50 -0.34 3.32 -0.46
C CYS A 50 -1.69 4.01 -0.43
N GLU A 51 -2.30 4.07 0.76
CA GLU A 51 -3.55 4.81 0.97
C GLU A 51 -3.44 6.25 0.47
N SER A 52 -2.28 6.88 0.68
CA SER A 52 -2.04 8.24 0.23
C SER A 52 -2.14 8.42 -1.28
N ASP A 53 -1.88 7.37 -2.06
CA ASP A 53 -2.02 7.41 -3.52
C ASP A 53 -3.49 7.53 -3.94
N LEU A 54 -4.41 7.08 -3.10
CA LEU A 54 -5.85 7.14 -3.36
C LEU A 54 -6.44 8.53 -3.10
N ILE A 55 -5.80 9.32 -2.27
CA ILE A 55 -6.32 10.61 -1.82
C ILE A 55 -5.51 11.82 -2.34
N ARG A 56 -4.50 11.58 -3.15
CA ARG A 56 -3.67 12.67 -3.71
C ARG A 56 -4.45 13.44 -4.77
N LYS A 57 -4.30 14.78 -4.73
CA LYS A 57 -5.00 15.68 -5.66
C LYS A 57 -4.56 15.53 -7.11
N ASP A 58 -3.34 15.06 -7.33
CA ASP A 58 -2.79 14.84 -8.68
C ASP A 58 -3.27 13.51 -9.29
N LYS A 59 -3.99 12.70 -8.52
CA LYS A 59 -4.63 11.49 -9.01
C LYS A 59 -6.09 11.79 -9.36
N LYS A 60 -6.66 11.00 -10.24
CA LYS A 60 -8.02 11.19 -10.74
C LYS A 60 -9.12 10.97 -9.72
N LEU A 61 -8.76 10.42 -8.56
CA LEU A 61 -9.72 10.12 -7.49
C LEU A 61 -9.79 11.27 -6.49
N HIS A 62 -11.00 11.50 -6.04
CA HIS A 62 -11.36 12.56 -5.12
C HIS A 62 -11.61 11.96 -3.74
N ILE A 63 -11.22 12.66 -2.67
CA ILE A 63 -11.39 12.17 -1.30
C ILE A 63 -12.82 11.73 -0.97
N PRO A 64 -13.88 12.51 -1.31
CA PRO A 64 -15.25 12.04 -1.09
C PRO A 64 -15.58 10.75 -1.82
N THR A 65 -15.00 10.52 -2.99
CA THR A 65 -15.19 9.30 -3.76
C THR A 65 -14.56 8.10 -3.08
N VAL A 66 -13.36 8.27 -2.53
CA VAL A 66 -12.67 7.21 -1.79
C VAL A 66 -13.43 6.85 -0.52
N VAL A 67 -13.92 7.86 0.22
CA VAL A 67 -14.75 7.62 1.41
C VAL A 67 -16.03 6.87 1.03
N ALA A 68 -16.67 7.24 -0.09
CA ALA A 68 -17.85 6.55 -0.58
C ALA A 68 -17.57 5.08 -0.94
N LEU A 69 -16.37 4.77 -1.43
CA LEU A 69 -15.97 3.39 -1.73
C LEU A 69 -15.92 2.54 -0.46
N PHE A 70 -15.33 3.04 0.62
CA PHE A 70 -15.25 2.31 1.89
C PHE A 70 -16.62 2.14 2.54
N ASP A 71 -17.51 3.12 2.37
CA ASP A 71 -18.85 3.13 2.95
C ASP A 71 -19.94 2.74 1.96
N ALA A 72 -19.59 2.30 0.77
CA ALA A 72 -20.54 2.06 -0.34
C ALA A 72 -21.68 1.11 0.01
N VAL A 73 -21.44 0.20 0.95
CA VAL A 73 -22.46 -0.76 1.41
C VAL A 73 -23.59 -0.05 2.16
N PHE A 74 -23.32 1.12 2.73
CA PHE A 74 -24.26 1.85 3.57
C PHE A 74 -25.05 2.94 2.84
N TYR A 75 -24.66 3.31 1.63
CA TYR A 75 -25.20 4.45 0.91
C TYR A 75 -25.75 4.09 -0.48
N LEU A 76 -26.41 2.94 -0.58
CA LEU A 76 -27.02 2.50 -1.85
C LEU A 76 -28.18 3.36 -2.33
N GLU A 77 -28.67 4.29 -1.52
CA GLU A 77 -29.73 5.23 -1.88
C GLU A 77 -29.20 6.52 -2.52
N SER A 78 -28.05 6.44 -3.08
CA SER A 78 -27.31 7.60 -3.52
C SER A 78 -27.80 8.16 -4.85
N SER A 79 -27.55 9.46 -5.03
CA SER A 79 -27.80 10.19 -6.25
C SER A 79 -27.08 9.57 -7.45
N LYS A 80 -27.56 9.88 -8.66
CA LYS A 80 -26.94 9.42 -9.92
C LYS A 80 -25.45 9.74 -10.01
N ASN A 81 -24.98 10.79 -9.31
CA ASN A 81 -23.58 11.18 -9.30
C ASN A 81 -22.69 10.17 -8.57
N ILE A 82 -23.20 9.60 -7.47
CA ILE A 82 -22.44 8.59 -6.71
C ILE A 82 -22.34 7.28 -7.50
N GLU A 83 -23.43 6.87 -8.17
CA GLU A 83 -23.38 5.69 -9.03
C GLU A 83 -22.35 5.84 -10.15
N LYS A 84 -22.28 7.03 -10.75
CA LYS A 84 -21.33 7.35 -11.80
C LYS A 84 -19.89 7.33 -11.26
N GLU A 85 -19.68 7.89 -10.08
CA GLU A 85 -18.39 7.87 -9.41
C GLU A 85 -17.96 6.45 -9.02
N ILE A 86 -18.88 5.63 -8.51
CA ILE A 86 -18.64 4.23 -8.20
C ILE A 86 -18.25 3.45 -9.45
N LYS A 87 -18.88 3.72 -10.58
CA LYS A 87 -18.50 3.10 -11.86
C LYS A 87 -17.11 3.48 -12.30
N GLN A 88 -16.72 4.75 -12.12
CA GLN A 88 -15.36 5.22 -12.42
C GLN A 88 -14.34 4.53 -11.52
N ILE A 89 -14.62 4.41 -10.23
CA ILE A 89 -13.75 3.70 -9.28
C ILE A 89 -13.62 2.24 -9.68
N SER A 90 -14.71 1.60 -10.05
CA SER A 90 -14.72 0.18 -10.45
C SER A 90 -13.91 -0.07 -11.72
N ALA A 91 -13.80 0.95 -12.60
CA ALA A 91 -12.99 0.87 -13.81
C ALA A 91 -11.51 1.20 -13.56
N THR A 92 -11.18 1.81 -12.40
CA THR A 92 -9.82 2.21 -12.07
C THR A 92 -9.04 1.01 -11.52
N THR A 93 -7.81 0.88 -11.94
CA THR A 93 -6.91 -0.19 -11.49
C THR A 93 -5.69 0.40 -10.80
N VAL A 94 -4.93 -0.47 -10.17
CA VAL A 94 -3.65 -0.11 -9.53
C VAL A 94 -2.71 0.60 -10.51
N SER A 95 -2.72 0.21 -11.81
CA SER A 95 -1.86 0.81 -12.82
C SER A 95 -2.03 2.32 -12.95
N ASP A 96 -3.21 2.85 -12.64
CA ASP A 96 -3.48 4.28 -12.74
C ASP A 96 -2.92 5.09 -11.56
N LEU A 97 -2.59 4.44 -10.45
CA LEU A 97 -2.34 5.13 -9.18
C LEU A 97 -1.01 4.80 -8.51
N PHE A 98 -0.39 3.66 -8.79
CA PHE A 98 0.78 3.23 -8.04
C PHE A 98 2.03 4.05 -8.35
N THR A 99 2.96 4.05 -7.40
CA THR A 99 4.25 4.72 -7.53
C THR A 99 5.30 3.71 -7.96
N ARG A 100 6.03 4.01 -9.04
CA ARG A 100 7.07 3.12 -9.59
C ARG A 100 8.40 3.26 -8.86
N GLU A 101 8.67 4.43 -8.27
CA GLU A 101 9.87 4.65 -7.48
C GLU A 101 9.66 4.09 -6.08
N VAL A 102 10.22 2.92 -5.81
CA VAL A 102 10.06 2.23 -4.52
C VAL A 102 11.35 2.35 -3.73
N VAL A 103 11.24 2.81 -2.50
CA VAL A 103 12.32 2.72 -1.54
C VAL A 103 12.27 1.33 -0.93
N THR A 104 13.36 0.58 -1.05
CA THR A 104 13.47 -0.78 -0.51
C THR A 104 14.65 -0.87 0.43
N VAL A 105 14.65 -1.89 1.27
CA VAL A 105 15.79 -2.24 2.12
C VAL A 105 16.10 -3.73 1.93
N ASP A 106 17.28 -4.16 2.38
CA ASP A 106 17.59 -5.58 2.40
C ASP A 106 17.34 -6.17 3.80
N GLU A 107 17.44 -7.49 3.90
CA GLU A 107 17.17 -8.22 5.15
C GLU A 107 18.06 -7.79 6.30
N LYS A 108 19.26 -7.29 6.02
CA LYS A 108 20.27 -6.94 7.01
C LYS A 108 20.25 -5.46 7.39
N THR A 109 19.40 -4.67 6.73
CA THR A 109 19.30 -3.24 7.04
C THR A 109 18.88 -3.05 8.49
N ALA A 110 19.65 -2.25 9.23
CA ALA A 110 19.41 -2.02 10.65
C ALA A 110 18.09 -1.23 10.88
N ILE A 111 17.44 -1.51 11.99
CA ILE A 111 16.16 -0.90 12.33
C ILE A 111 16.25 0.64 12.44
N ASP A 112 17.34 1.16 12.94
CA ASP A 112 17.54 2.61 13.05
C ASP A 112 17.65 3.28 11.68
N GLU A 113 18.25 2.61 10.71
CA GLU A 113 18.26 3.08 9.33
C GLU A 113 16.86 3.07 8.73
N ILE A 114 16.09 2.01 8.97
CA ILE A 114 14.69 1.93 8.52
C ILE A 114 13.87 3.08 9.10
N ALA A 115 13.98 3.33 10.40
CA ALA A 115 13.29 4.42 11.07
C ALA A 115 13.67 5.77 10.50
N THR A 116 14.96 5.97 10.19
CA THR A 116 15.45 7.19 9.57
C THR A 116 14.85 7.40 8.18
N ILE A 117 14.82 6.35 7.37
CA ILE A 117 14.19 6.40 6.04
C ILE A 117 12.71 6.78 6.15
N MET A 118 11.99 6.16 7.06
CA MET A 118 10.58 6.46 7.28
C MET A 118 10.34 7.92 7.65
N THR A 119 11.18 8.44 8.55
CA THR A 119 11.06 9.81 9.04
C THR A 119 11.44 10.84 7.97
N GLN A 120 12.57 10.63 7.30
CA GLN A 120 13.08 11.59 6.31
C GLN A 120 12.24 11.61 5.04
N LYS A 121 11.79 10.47 4.59
CA LYS A 121 11.03 10.35 3.33
C LYS A 121 9.51 10.32 3.54
N LYS A 122 9.07 10.29 4.80
CA LYS A 122 7.64 10.23 5.18
C LYS A 122 6.92 9.05 4.51
N ILE A 123 7.58 7.90 4.51
CA ILE A 123 7.02 6.64 4.01
C ILE A 123 6.97 5.63 5.15
N TYR A 124 5.92 4.83 5.20
CA TYR A 124 5.64 3.97 6.34
C TYR A 124 5.41 2.50 5.96
N THR A 125 5.70 2.16 4.72
CA THR A 125 5.65 0.79 4.20
C THR A 125 6.86 0.62 3.30
N ILE A 126 7.76 -0.31 3.66
CA ILE A 126 9.02 -0.50 2.96
C ILE A 126 9.18 -1.97 2.61
N PRO A 127 9.24 -2.33 1.32
CA PRO A 127 9.55 -3.70 0.91
C PRO A 127 10.97 -4.10 1.28
N VAL A 128 11.13 -5.34 1.73
CA VAL A 128 12.42 -5.94 2.05
C VAL A 128 12.80 -6.90 0.93
N MET A 129 13.99 -6.72 0.40
CA MET A 129 14.48 -7.47 -0.76
C MET A 129 15.66 -8.35 -0.41
N ASP A 130 15.72 -9.51 -1.08
CA ASP A 130 16.93 -10.34 -1.15
C ASP A 130 17.31 -10.37 -2.64
N GLY A 131 18.24 -9.49 -3.04
CA GLY A 131 18.51 -9.26 -4.44
C GLY A 131 17.27 -8.71 -5.15
N GLU A 132 16.78 -9.44 -6.13
CA GLU A 132 15.58 -9.06 -6.88
C GLU A 132 14.28 -9.67 -6.31
N ARG A 133 14.41 -10.45 -5.25
CA ARG A 133 13.28 -11.15 -4.66
C ARG A 133 12.70 -10.39 -3.48
N LEU A 134 11.38 -10.18 -3.50
CA LEU A 134 10.64 -9.60 -2.39
C LEU A 134 10.49 -10.66 -1.31
N VAL A 135 11.05 -10.43 -0.12
CA VAL A 135 11.04 -11.41 0.98
C VAL A 135 10.23 -10.98 2.18
N GLY A 136 9.89 -9.71 2.29
CA GLY A 136 9.11 -9.23 3.40
C GLY A 136 8.68 -7.80 3.21
N ILE A 137 7.98 -7.29 4.21
CA ILE A 137 7.56 -5.90 4.24
C ILE A 137 7.67 -5.38 5.68
N VAL A 138 8.14 -4.16 5.83
CA VAL A 138 8.23 -3.49 7.13
C VAL A 138 7.30 -2.29 7.11
N GLY A 139 6.37 -2.28 8.05
CA GLY A 139 5.48 -1.15 8.26
C GLY A 139 5.87 -0.35 9.50
N LYS A 140 5.29 0.81 9.63
CA LYS A 140 5.45 1.67 10.80
C LYS A 140 5.18 0.90 12.11
N GLY A 141 4.13 0.08 12.13
CA GLY A 141 3.77 -0.72 13.29
C GLY A 141 4.85 -1.71 13.71
N ASP A 142 5.58 -2.27 12.74
CA ASP A 142 6.66 -3.22 13.03
C ASP A 142 7.81 -2.54 13.77
N VAL A 143 8.12 -1.30 13.38
CA VAL A 143 9.14 -0.50 14.07
C VAL A 143 8.67 -0.12 15.47
N ILE A 144 7.43 0.35 15.59
CA ILE A 144 6.87 0.77 16.88
C ILE A 144 6.83 -0.37 17.88
N ARG A 145 6.51 -1.59 17.43
CA ARG A 145 6.46 -2.76 18.29
C ARG A 145 7.77 -3.04 19.01
N THR A 146 8.90 -2.66 18.43
CA THR A 146 10.19 -2.88 19.07
C THR A 146 10.39 -2.07 20.34
N PHE A 147 9.61 -0.99 20.52
CA PHE A 147 9.69 -0.15 21.72
C PHE A 147 8.90 -0.71 22.91
N ILE A 148 8.04 -1.68 22.69
CA ILE A 148 7.18 -2.24 23.75
C ILE A 148 7.46 -3.70 24.06
N SER A 149 8.42 -4.31 23.42
CA SER A 149 8.81 -5.71 23.66
C SER A 149 10.09 -5.83 24.46
#